data_e68eb9985681318f33925167086ad90b
#
_entry.id   e68eb9985681318f33925167086ad90b
#
_cell.length_a   1.000
_cell.length_b   1.000
_cell.length_c   1.000
_cell.angle_alpha   90.00
_cell.angle_beta   90.00
_cell.angle_gamma   90.00
#
_symmetry.space_group_name_H-M   'P 1'
#
loop_
_entity.id
_entity.type
_entity.pdbx_description
1 polymer ?
#
loop_
_entity_poly.entity_id
_entity_poly.type
_entity_poly.pdbx_seq_one_letter_code
_entity_poly.pdbx_strand_id
1 'polypeptide(L)'
;MDKKKVGIVTFHTADNYGAVLQAFALQKYITRHLKCDVEIIDFNTPIHEEEHRIFQAAPDIIRSFIYGLFALLHYASLKKRVKRFKEFRLKQLHLTSHRYTNEHDFLNNIQQFDYYISGSDQVFNPKVRYRDCYYLGFPKNGGKKIAYAPSFGLSAFSQEDTDYIRRMVSDFDYLSCREKNGATFLSSLLGREIPVVCDPVFLLTKQEWEAHIPRCAEKEPYIFVYDLCGGYQDIALAKKVSRALGNIKIICATTHTRVNYSGVKVLRNMGPFELLSYIRGSECVVTDSFHGTSLSLVLEKKVISYIANKKVSSRIESVAKSLGVEDQIIYDIESFEWNAIQFNHYRKELNQFTEYSKQFLSNALK
;
A
#
# COMPACT_ATOMS: atom_id res chain seq x y z
N MET A 1 -7.73 25.08 -22.81
CA MET A 1 -7.75 23.64 -23.08
C MET A 1 -8.41 22.96 -21.90
N ASP A 2 -9.38 22.12 -22.16
CA ASP A 2 -10.01 21.33 -21.10
C ASP A 2 -8.98 20.41 -20.47
N LYS A 3 -9.10 20.21 -19.16
CA LYS A 3 -8.20 19.30 -18.46
C LYS A 3 -8.49 17.86 -18.89
N LYS A 4 -7.44 17.07 -19.12
CA LYS A 4 -7.56 15.63 -19.38
C LYS A 4 -8.22 14.94 -18.22
N LYS A 5 -9.22 14.10 -18.49
CA LYS A 5 -9.94 13.32 -17.50
C LYS A 5 -9.27 11.97 -17.31
N VAL A 6 -8.96 11.64 -16.07
CA VAL A 6 -8.26 10.40 -15.69
C VAL A 6 -9.08 9.62 -14.66
N GLY A 7 -9.43 8.39 -14.98
CA GLY A 7 -10.07 7.45 -14.06
C GLY A 7 -9.06 6.45 -13.50
N ILE A 8 -8.93 6.34 -12.18
CA ILE A 8 -8.02 5.40 -11.50
C ILE A 8 -8.82 4.24 -10.90
N VAL A 9 -8.42 3.01 -11.20
CA VAL A 9 -8.93 1.78 -10.59
C VAL A 9 -7.84 1.20 -9.69
N THR A 10 -8.09 1.11 -8.40
CA THR A 10 -7.15 0.54 -7.41
C THR A 10 -7.88 0.15 -6.12
N PHE A 11 -7.17 -0.48 -5.19
CA PHE A 11 -7.71 -0.83 -3.86
C PHE A 11 -7.91 0.42 -3.00
N HIS A 12 -9.04 1.08 -3.14
CA HIS A 12 -9.37 2.28 -2.36
C HIS A 12 -10.41 2.02 -1.26
N THR A 13 -11.16 0.91 -1.35
CA THR A 13 -12.23 0.58 -0.39
C THR A 13 -11.73 -0.08 0.88
N ALA A 14 -10.60 -0.80 0.84
CA ALA A 14 -10.06 -1.55 1.97
C ALA A 14 -9.68 -0.67 3.16
N ASP A 15 -9.93 -1.15 4.40
CA ASP A 15 -9.39 -0.54 5.63
C ASP A 15 -7.91 -0.93 5.84
N ASN A 16 -7.12 -0.80 4.77
CA ASN A 16 -5.68 -1.03 4.72
C ASN A 16 -4.97 0.31 4.47
N TYR A 17 -4.04 0.67 5.37
CA TYR A 17 -3.34 1.94 5.32
C TYR A 17 -2.57 2.14 4.02
N GLY A 18 -1.81 1.12 3.58
CA GLY A 18 -1.04 1.19 2.35
C GLY A 18 -1.93 1.37 1.11
N ALA A 19 -3.00 0.59 1.02
CA ALA A 19 -3.92 0.62 -0.11
C ALA A 19 -4.55 2.01 -0.31
N VAL A 20 -5.04 2.65 0.76
CA VAL A 20 -5.67 3.96 0.63
C VAL A 20 -4.66 5.10 0.48
N LEU A 21 -3.46 4.98 1.09
CA LEU A 21 -2.41 6.01 0.98
C LEU A 21 -1.74 6.02 -0.39
N GLN A 22 -1.53 4.87 -1.04
CA GLN A 22 -1.03 4.83 -2.41
C GLN A 22 -2.06 5.39 -3.40
N ALA A 23 -3.36 5.09 -3.21
CA ALA A 23 -4.44 5.65 -4.03
C ALA A 23 -4.50 7.18 -3.90
N PHE A 24 -4.41 7.69 -2.68
CA PHE A 24 -4.32 9.12 -2.39
C PHE A 24 -3.10 9.76 -3.08
N ALA A 25 -1.92 9.16 -2.94
CA ALA A 25 -0.68 9.70 -3.50
C ALA A 25 -0.73 9.78 -5.03
N LEU A 26 -1.20 8.72 -5.69
CA LEU A 26 -1.34 8.70 -7.15
C LEU A 26 -2.29 9.81 -7.65
N GLN A 27 -3.48 9.89 -7.06
CA GLN A 27 -4.46 10.92 -7.41
C GLN A 27 -3.91 12.33 -7.17
N LYS A 28 -3.31 12.58 -6.01
CA LYS A 28 -2.74 13.89 -5.66
C LYS A 28 -1.61 14.29 -6.60
N TYR A 29 -0.70 13.36 -6.91
CA TYR A 29 0.41 13.63 -7.82
C TYR A 29 -0.09 14.03 -9.21
N ILE A 30 -0.97 13.23 -9.82
CA ILE A 30 -1.48 13.50 -11.17
C ILE A 30 -2.27 14.82 -11.19
N THR A 31 -3.11 15.06 -10.19
CA THR A 31 -3.89 16.31 -10.11
C THR A 31 -3.00 17.55 -9.97
N ARG A 32 -1.99 17.51 -9.09
CA ARG A 32 -1.17 18.69 -8.77
C ARG A 32 -0.07 18.95 -9.79
N HIS A 33 0.65 17.90 -10.19
CA HIS A 33 1.86 18.03 -11.01
C HIS A 33 1.59 17.87 -12.50
N LEU A 34 0.62 17.03 -12.89
CA LEU A 34 0.27 16.81 -14.30
C LEU A 34 -0.99 17.58 -14.73
N LYS A 35 -1.64 18.28 -13.78
CA LYS A 35 -2.78 19.19 -14.02
C LYS A 35 -4.00 18.51 -14.68
N CYS A 36 -4.15 17.19 -14.53
CA CYS A 36 -5.33 16.46 -14.98
C CYS A 36 -6.50 16.59 -14.00
N ASP A 37 -7.71 16.35 -14.50
CA ASP A 37 -8.90 16.11 -13.69
C ASP A 37 -8.98 14.61 -13.38
N VAL A 38 -8.84 14.24 -12.10
CA VAL A 38 -8.58 12.85 -11.69
C VAL A 38 -9.66 12.37 -10.73
N GLU A 39 -10.32 11.29 -11.07
CA GLU A 39 -11.25 10.59 -10.19
C GLU A 39 -10.77 9.15 -9.94
N ILE A 40 -10.95 8.67 -8.72
CA ILE A 40 -10.86 7.23 -8.44
C ILE A 40 -12.24 6.64 -8.73
N ILE A 41 -12.28 5.62 -9.59
CA ILE A 41 -13.51 4.96 -9.97
C ILE A 41 -14.02 4.16 -8.76
N ASP A 42 -15.19 4.55 -8.23
CA ASP A 42 -15.75 3.98 -6.99
C ASP A 42 -16.33 2.58 -7.25
N PHE A 43 -15.43 1.58 -7.36
CA PHE A 43 -15.78 0.17 -7.43
C PHE A 43 -15.86 -0.41 -6.02
N ASN A 44 -17.06 -0.49 -5.47
CA ASN A 44 -17.32 -0.91 -4.10
C ASN A 44 -18.49 -1.88 -4.01
N THR A 45 -18.19 -3.17 -4.05
CA THR A 45 -19.20 -4.23 -4.00
C THR A 45 -19.64 -4.51 -2.55
N PRO A 46 -20.81 -5.18 -2.34
CA PRO A 46 -21.27 -5.58 -1.00
C PRO A 46 -20.20 -6.41 -0.22
N ILE A 47 -19.36 -7.17 -0.93
CA ILE A 47 -18.30 -7.95 -0.32
C ILE A 47 -17.20 -7.04 0.26
N HIS A 48 -16.81 -5.99 -0.46
CA HIS A 48 -15.88 -5.00 0.09
C HIS A 48 -16.46 -4.32 1.35
N GLU A 49 -17.77 -4.09 1.40
CA GLU A 49 -18.44 -3.53 2.58
C GLU A 49 -18.46 -4.51 3.76
N GLU A 50 -18.56 -5.82 3.50
CA GLU A 50 -18.49 -6.85 4.54
C GLU A 50 -17.11 -6.92 5.22
N GLU A 51 -16.04 -6.66 4.52
CA GLU A 51 -14.68 -6.62 5.06
C GLU A 51 -14.49 -5.55 6.15
N HIS A 52 -15.34 -4.51 6.16
CA HIS A 52 -15.32 -3.44 7.19
C HIS A 52 -16.11 -3.77 8.46
N ARG A 53 -16.78 -4.93 8.52
CA ARG A 53 -17.56 -5.30 9.70
C ARG A 53 -16.66 -5.56 10.90
N ILE A 54 -17.00 -4.93 12.03
CA ILE A 54 -16.28 -5.11 13.30
C ILE A 54 -16.46 -6.55 13.81
N PHE A 55 -17.67 -7.08 13.67
CA PHE A 55 -18.01 -8.45 14.03
C PHE A 55 -17.91 -9.34 12.79
N GLN A 56 -16.84 -10.11 12.72
CA GLN A 56 -16.63 -11.08 11.64
C GLN A 56 -16.75 -12.49 12.20
N ALA A 57 -17.44 -13.37 11.48
CA ALA A 57 -17.49 -14.77 11.80
C ALA A 57 -16.11 -15.41 11.59
N ALA A 58 -15.76 -16.35 12.46
CA ALA A 58 -14.60 -17.21 12.28
C ALA A 58 -15.04 -18.58 11.72
N PRO A 59 -14.10 -19.41 11.24
CA PRO A 59 -14.41 -20.73 10.71
C PRO A 59 -15.08 -21.69 11.73
N ASP A 60 -14.88 -21.45 13.03
CA ASP A 60 -15.47 -22.24 14.10
C ASP A 60 -16.18 -21.36 15.15
N ILE A 61 -17.12 -22.00 15.89
CA ILE A 61 -17.98 -21.33 16.88
C ILE A 61 -17.17 -20.77 18.04
N ILE A 62 -16.14 -21.48 18.52
CA ILE A 62 -15.33 -21.06 19.67
C ILE A 62 -14.53 -19.81 19.31
N ARG A 63 -13.88 -19.82 18.16
CA ARG A 63 -13.16 -18.64 17.66
C ARG A 63 -14.10 -17.47 17.39
N SER A 64 -15.29 -17.74 16.83
CA SER A 64 -16.31 -16.70 16.61
C SER A 64 -16.74 -16.05 17.93
N PHE A 65 -16.92 -16.83 19.00
CA PHE A 65 -17.24 -16.31 20.32
C PHE A 65 -16.10 -15.46 20.91
N ILE A 66 -14.85 -15.97 20.87
CA ILE A 66 -13.67 -15.23 21.32
C ILE A 66 -13.51 -13.92 20.56
N TYR A 67 -13.71 -13.96 19.24
CA TYR A 67 -13.64 -12.77 18.38
C TYR A 67 -14.75 -11.78 18.68
N GLY A 68 -15.96 -12.25 18.95
CA GLY A 68 -17.08 -11.41 19.36
C GLY A 68 -16.81 -10.71 20.69
N LEU A 69 -16.30 -11.44 21.68
CA LEU A 69 -15.95 -10.87 22.98
C LEU A 69 -14.84 -9.81 22.86
N PHE A 70 -13.79 -10.11 22.08
CA PHE A 70 -12.73 -9.16 21.81
C PHE A 70 -13.25 -7.90 21.10
N ALA A 71 -14.09 -8.08 20.08
CA ALA A 71 -14.71 -6.97 19.36
C ALA A 71 -15.58 -6.11 20.27
N LEU A 72 -16.29 -6.71 21.22
CA LEU A 72 -17.09 -6.00 22.20
C LEU A 72 -16.21 -5.16 23.15
N LEU A 73 -15.14 -5.76 23.70
CA LEU A 73 -14.21 -5.06 24.59
C LEU A 73 -13.50 -3.88 23.91
N HIS A 74 -13.26 -3.96 22.62
CA HIS A 74 -12.56 -2.92 21.86
C HIS A 74 -13.46 -2.15 20.88
N TYR A 75 -14.78 -2.30 21.01
CA TYR A 75 -15.77 -1.78 20.06
C TYR A 75 -15.58 -0.29 19.71
N ALA A 76 -15.42 0.55 20.73
CA ALA A 76 -15.25 1.99 20.54
C ALA A 76 -14.00 2.32 19.70
N SER A 77 -12.89 1.61 19.93
CA SER A 77 -11.65 1.79 19.17
C SER A 77 -11.77 1.31 17.73
N LEU A 78 -12.36 0.12 17.53
CA LEU A 78 -12.57 -0.45 16.19
C LEU A 78 -13.55 0.39 15.38
N LYS A 79 -14.66 0.83 15.99
CA LYS A 79 -15.63 1.75 15.37
C LYS A 79 -14.97 3.08 14.96
N LYS A 80 -14.08 3.61 15.81
CA LYS A 80 -13.34 4.83 15.49
C LYS A 80 -12.38 4.63 14.31
N ARG A 81 -11.72 3.46 14.19
CA ARG A 81 -10.88 3.12 13.04
C ARG A 81 -11.70 3.09 11.74
N VAL A 82 -12.79 2.31 11.71
CA VAL A 82 -13.67 2.22 10.52
C VAL A 82 -14.18 3.61 10.12
N LYS A 83 -14.62 4.43 11.10
CA LYS A 83 -15.05 5.81 10.86
C LYS A 83 -13.94 6.65 10.22
N ARG A 84 -12.69 6.58 10.71
CA ARG A 84 -11.55 7.34 10.20
C ARG A 84 -11.16 6.94 8.78
N PHE A 85 -11.20 5.63 8.45
CA PHE A 85 -11.00 5.17 7.07
C PHE A 85 -12.11 5.68 6.15
N LYS A 86 -13.37 5.58 6.58
CA LYS A 86 -14.51 6.13 5.82
C LYS A 86 -14.37 7.64 5.60
N GLU A 87 -14.03 8.40 6.64
CA GLU A 87 -13.80 9.84 6.53
C GLU A 87 -12.63 10.17 5.62
N PHE A 88 -11.54 9.39 5.66
CA PHE A 88 -10.41 9.54 4.76
C PHE A 88 -10.86 9.37 3.30
N ARG A 89 -11.54 8.29 2.97
CA ARG A 89 -12.06 8.04 1.61
C ARG A 89 -12.95 9.18 1.13
N LEU A 90 -13.90 9.62 1.94
CA LEU A 90 -14.85 10.67 1.56
C LEU A 90 -14.25 12.08 1.46
N LYS A 91 -13.21 12.39 2.26
CA LYS A 91 -12.66 13.75 2.34
C LYS A 91 -11.36 13.93 1.58
N GLN A 92 -10.62 12.86 1.34
CA GLN A 92 -9.28 12.93 0.76
C GLN A 92 -9.20 12.37 -0.65
N LEU A 93 -10.10 11.43 -1.01
CA LEU A 93 -10.19 10.88 -2.34
C LEU A 93 -11.31 11.56 -3.11
N HIS A 94 -11.04 11.91 -4.37
CA HIS A 94 -12.05 12.36 -5.31
C HIS A 94 -12.55 11.12 -6.06
N LEU A 95 -13.71 10.62 -5.65
CA LEU A 95 -14.35 9.43 -6.22
C LEU A 95 -15.31 9.82 -7.32
N THR A 96 -15.57 8.92 -8.28
CA THR A 96 -16.64 9.10 -9.26
C THR A 96 -17.99 9.25 -8.57
N SER A 97 -18.89 10.03 -9.18
CA SER A 97 -20.27 10.19 -8.68
C SER A 97 -21.07 8.90 -8.76
N HIS A 98 -20.83 8.08 -9.80
CA HIS A 98 -21.40 6.74 -9.91
C HIS A 98 -20.56 5.74 -9.13
N ARG A 99 -21.23 4.93 -8.29
CA ARG A 99 -20.63 3.81 -7.58
C ARG A 99 -20.99 2.51 -8.27
N TYR A 100 -19.97 1.77 -8.68
CA TYR A 100 -20.11 0.45 -9.27
C TYR A 100 -20.17 -0.60 -8.17
N THR A 101 -21.31 -1.28 -8.02
CA THR A 101 -21.55 -2.26 -6.95
C THR A 101 -21.38 -3.71 -7.39
N ASN A 102 -21.19 -3.94 -8.69
CA ASN A 102 -20.94 -5.25 -9.26
C ASN A 102 -20.05 -5.16 -10.50
N GLU A 103 -19.43 -6.29 -10.86
CA GLU A 103 -18.48 -6.38 -11.95
C GLU A 103 -19.14 -6.12 -13.32
N HIS A 104 -20.34 -6.62 -13.53
CA HIS A 104 -21.07 -6.45 -14.80
C HIS A 104 -21.32 -4.96 -15.10
N ASP A 105 -21.79 -4.20 -14.12
CA ASP A 105 -22.01 -2.75 -14.27
C ASP A 105 -20.69 -2.03 -14.53
N PHE A 106 -19.62 -2.38 -13.79
CA PHE A 106 -18.32 -1.79 -13.99
C PHE A 106 -17.76 -2.03 -15.40
N LEU A 107 -17.83 -3.27 -15.91
CA LEU A 107 -17.23 -3.63 -17.19
C LEU A 107 -18.03 -3.10 -18.40
N ASN A 108 -19.34 -2.93 -18.28
CA ASN A 108 -20.21 -2.55 -19.39
C ASN A 108 -20.63 -1.08 -19.40
N ASN A 109 -20.65 -0.42 -18.24
CA ASN A 109 -21.19 0.94 -18.10
C ASN A 109 -20.13 1.92 -17.53
N ILE A 110 -18.85 1.62 -17.71
CA ILE A 110 -17.78 2.48 -17.18
C ILE A 110 -17.89 3.91 -17.71
N GLN A 111 -17.83 4.89 -16.81
CA GLN A 111 -17.77 6.31 -17.15
C GLN A 111 -16.61 6.59 -18.10
N GLN A 112 -16.80 7.48 -19.06
CA GLN A 112 -15.77 7.79 -20.05
C GLN A 112 -14.70 8.75 -19.52
N PHE A 113 -13.44 8.36 -19.70
CA PHE A 113 -12.23 9.13 -19.41
C PHE A 113 -11.29 9.14 -20.61
N ASP A 114 -10.42 10.14 -20.70
CA ASP A 114 -9.34 10.17 -21.70
C ASP A 114 -8.27 9.11 -21.39
N TYR A 115 -8.09 8.83 -20.09
CA TYR A 115 -7.12 7.85 -19.59
C TYR A 115 -7.73 7.03 -18.46
N TYR A 116 -7.52 5.73 -18.50
CA TYR A 116 -7.83 4.79 -17.44
C TYR A 116 -6.53 4.26 -16.85
N ILE A 117 -6.34 4.36 -15.54
CA ILE A 117 -5.16 3.88 -14.85
C ILE A 117 -5.52 2.70 -13.97
N SER A 118 -4.96 1.51 -14.27
CA SER A 118 -4.82 0.48 -13.25
C SER A 118 -3.70 0.91 -12.31
N GLY A 119 -4.07 1.23 -11.07
CA GLY A 119 -3.15 1.80 -10.08
C GLY A 119 -2.23 0.76 -9.45
N SER A 120 -1.55 1.19 -8.39
CA SER A 120 -0.62 0.35 -7.66
C SER A 120 -1.33 -0.65 -6.73
N ASP A 121 -0.53 -1.34 -5.92
CA ASP A 121 -0.85 -2.46 -5.06
C ASP A 121 -1.03 -3.78 -5.84
N GLN A 122 -1.49 -4.86 -5.19
CA GLN A 122 -1.58 -6.19 -5.77
C GLN A 122 -2.77 -6.34 -6.75
N VAL A 123 -3.05 -5.30 -7.52
CA VAL A 123 -4.16 -5.27 -8.49
C VAL A 123 -3.95 -6.23 -9.67
N PHE A 124 -2.70 -6.64 -9.94
CA PHE A 124 -2.39 -7.64 -10.96
C PHE A 124 -2.23 -9.06 -10.41
N ASN A 125 -2.57 -9.29 -9.13
CA ASN A 125 -2.63 -10.64 -8.61
C ASN A 125 -3.79 -11.42 -9.28
N PRO A 126 -3.52 -12.51 -10.01
CA PRO A 126 -4.56 -13.25 -10.74
C PRO A 126 -5.58 -13.94 -9.82
N LYS A 127 -5.30 -14.01 -8.52
CA LYS A 127 -6.20 -14.58 -7.50
C LYS A 127 -7.08 -13.53 -6.82
N VAL A 128 -6.92 -12.26 -7.16
CA VAL A 128 -7.78 -11.19 -6.66
C VAL A 128 -9.20 -11.37 -7.21
N ARG A 129 -10.18 -11.19 -6.35
CA ARG A 129 -11.59 -11.16 -6.75
C ARG A 129 -11.85 -9.94 -7.66
N TYR A 130 -12.68 -10.12 -8.69
CA TYR A 130 -12.96 -9.06 -9.67
C TYR A 130 -11.71 -8.59 -10.43
N ARG A 131 -10.80 -9.53 -10.71
CA ARG A 131 -9.53 -9.24 -11.39
C ARG A 131 -9.73 -8.49 -12.71
N ASP A 132 -10.78 -8.81 -13.47
CA ASP A 132 -11.07 -8.17 -14.77
C ASP A 132 -11.29 -6.66 -14.61
N CYS A 133 -11.90 -6.21 -13.52
CA CYS A 133 -12.04 -4.78 -13.23
C CYS A 133 -10.69 -4.10 -13.02
N TYR A 134 -9.79 -4.72 -12.27
CA TYR A 134 -8.45 -4.16 -12.00
C TYR A 134 -7.53 -4.23 -13.21
N TYR A 135 -7.73 -5.19 -14.10
CA TYR A 135 -7.03 -5.26 -15.39
C TYR A 135 -7.71 -4.39 -16.47
N LEU A 136 -8.67 -3.55 -16.10
CA LEU A 136 -9.41 -2.68 -17.02
C LEU A 136 -10.04 -3.46 -18.19
N GLY A 137 -10.73 -4.57 -17.91
CA GLY A 137 -11.26 -5.51 -18.88
C GLY A 137 -12.44 -5.00 -19.74
N PHE A 138 -12.77 -3.71 -19.67
CA PHE A 138 -13.79 -3.05 -20.48
C PHE A 138 -13.22 -2.53 -21.81
N PRO A 139 -14.07 -2.26 -22.83
CA PRO A 139 -13.65 -1.64 -24.08
C PRO A 139 -13.03 -0.24 -23.89
N LYS A 140 -12.01 0.10 -24.67
CA LYS A 140 -11.31 1.41 -24.54
C LYS A 140 -12.20 2.63 -24.80
N ASN A 141 -13.16 2.53 -25.72
CA ASN A 141 -14.08 3.61 -26.07
C ASN A 141 -13.38 4.98 -26.30
N GLY A 142 -12.20 4.95 -26.91
CA GLY A 142 -11.38 6.13 -27.18
C GLY A 142 -10.40 6.52 -26.07
N GLY A 143 -10.52 5.98 -24.85
CA GLY A 143 -9.59 6.24 -23.75
C GLY A 143 -8.36 5.33 -23.80
N LYS A 144 -7.20 5.82 -23.35
CA LYS A 144 -5.97 5.04 -23.22
C LYS A 144 -5.90 4.29 -21.90
N LYS A 145 -5.40 3.06 -21.90
CA LYS A 145 -5.19 2.24 -20.70
C LYS A 145 -3.74 2.26 -20.25
N ILE A 146 -3.52 2.60 -18.99
CA ILE A 146 -2.21 2.72 -18.36
C ILE A 146 -2.15 1.80 -17.14
N ALA A 147 -1.10 1.01 -16.99
CA ALA A 147 -0.80 0.31 -15.76
C ALA A 147 0.35 1.03 -15.05
N TYR A 148 0.06 1.65 -13.91
CA TYR A 148 1.06 2.35 -13.11
C TYR A 148 1.38 1.58 -11.84
N ALA A 149 2.58 1.01 -11.77
CA ALA A 149 3.09 0.29 -10.60
C ALA A 149 2.20 -0.83 -10.06
N PRO A 150 1.42 -1.59 -10.88
CA PRO A 150 0.73 -2.75 -10.35
C PRO A 150 1.73 -3.78 -9.84
N SER A 151 1.29 -4.58 -8.86
CA SER A 151 2.05 -5.69 -8.30
C SER A 151 1.26 -6.99 -8.46
N PHE A 152 1.96 -8.07 -8.70
CA PHE A 152 1.36 -9.40 -8.68
C PHE A 152 1.26 -9.97 -7.26
N GLY A 153 2.16 -9.58 -6.36
CA GLY A 153 2.26 -10.17 -5.04
C GLY A 153 2.68 -11.65 -5.03
N LEU A 154 3.03 -12.20 -6.19
CA LEU A 154 3.40 -13.58 -6.44
C LEU A 154 4.72 -13.65 -7.21
N SER A 155 5.46 -14.74 -7.05
CA SER A 155 6.73 -15.00 -7.76
C SER A 155 6.61 -16.10 -8.83
N ALA A 156 5.48 -16.83 -8.88
CA ALA A 156 5.24 -17.89 -9.86
C ALA A 156 3.77 -17.89 -10.27
N PHE A 157 3.51 -18.27 -11.52
CA PHE A 157 2.19 -18.29 -12.14
C PHE A 157 1.91 -19.66 -12.77
N SER A 158 0.66 -20.12 -12.71
CA SER A 158 0.20 -21.26 -13.50
C SER A 158 0.14 -20.89 -14.98
N GLN A 159 0.03 -21.90 -15.87
CA GLN A 159 -0.17 -21.64 -17.29
C GLN A 159 -1.46 -20.86 -17.54
N GLU A 160 -2.55 -21.22 -16.85
CA GLU A 160 -3.84 -20.53 -16.95
C GLU A 160 -3.72 -19.05 -16.54
N ASP A 161 -3.04 -18.75 -15.40
CA ASP A 161 -2.79 -17.36 -14.97
C ASP A 161 -1.94 -16.61 -16.00
N THR A 162 -0.93 -17.27 -16.57
CA THR A 162 -0.04 -16.69 -17.59
C THR A 162 -0.82 -16.29 -18.85
N ASP A 163 -1.67 -17.19 -19.36
CA ASP A 163 -2.49 -16.95 -20.56
C ASP A 163 -3.54 -15.84 -20.30
N TYR A 164 -4.14 -15.85 -19.12
CA TYR A 164 -5.04 -14.78 -18.69
C TYR A 164 -4.32 -13.44 -18.66
N ILE A 165 -3.17 -13.36 -17.97
CA ILE A 165 -2.40 -12.12 -17.84
C ILE A 165 -1.97 -11.62 -19.22
N ARG A 166 -1.44 -12.49 -20.10
CA ARG A 166 -1.04 -12.13 -21.46
C ARG A 166 -2.17 -11.44 -22.22
N ARG A 167 -3.36 -12.03 -22.19
CA ARG A 167 -4.55 -11.47 -22.85
C ARG A 167 -4.90 -10.08 -22.32
N MET A 168 -4.94 -9.92 -20.98
CA MET A 168 -5.36 -8.68 -20.35
C MET A 168 -4.35 -7.55 -20.53
N VAL A 169 -3.03 -7.84 -20.36
CA VAL A 169 -2.00 -6.80 -20.45
C VAL A 169 -1.71 -6.34 -21.86
N SER A 170 -2.07 -7.15 -22.88
CA SER A 170 -1.89 -6.77 -24.29
C SER A 170 -2.73 -5.54 -24.70
N ASP A 171 -3.77 -5.22 -23.96
CA ASP A 171 -4.66 -4.08 -24.23
C ASP A 171 -4.17 -2.76 -23.61
N PHE A 172 -3.09 -2.77 -22.83
CA PHE A 172 -2.55 -1.56 -22.23
C PHE A 172 -1.67 -0.78 -23.21
N ASP A 173 -1.90 0.53 -23.32
CA ASP A 173 -1.09 1.45 -24.11
C ASP A 173 0.25 1.73 -23.43
N TYR A 174 0.24 1.86 -22.09
CA TYR A 174 1.43 2.04 -21.27
C TYR A 174 1.39 1.03 -20.11
N LEU A 175 2.47 0.28 -19.95
CA LEU A 175 2.56 -0.78 -18.95
C LEU A 175 3.85 -0.64 -18.16
N SER A 176 3.73 -0.62 -16.84
CA SER A 176 4.85 -0.68 -15.90
C SER A 176 4.57 -1.70 -14.81
N CYS A 177 5.52 -1.95 -13.94
CA CYS A 177 5.35 -2.81 -12.77
C CYS A 177 6.08 -2.22 -11.56
N ARG A 178 5.64 -2.53 -10.35
CA ARG A 178 6.25 -2.02 -9.12
C ARG A 178 7.52 -2.76 -8.72
N GLU A 179 7.61 -4.04 -9.04
CA GLU A 179 8.74 -4.90 -8.68
C GLU A 179 9.40 -5.53 -9.89
N LYS A 180 10.72 -5.78 -9.77
CA LYS A 180 11.56 -6.31 -10.84
C LYS A 180 11.07 -7.68 -11.34
N ASN A 181 10.66 -8.57 -10.43
CA ASN A 181 10.19 -9.91 -10.81
C ASN A 181 8.95 -9.84 -11.71
N GLY A 182 7.97 -8.98 -11.37
CA GLY A 182 6.78 -8.75 -12.19
C GLY A 182 7.12 -8.11 -13.54
N ALA A 183 8.03 -7.13 -13.57
CA ALA A 183 8.48 -6.51 -14.81
C ALA A 183 9.21 -7.51 -15.72
N THR A 184 10.10 -8.35 -15.18
CA THR A 184 10.79 -9.42 -15.93
C THR A 184 9.79 -10.42 -16.51
N PHE A 185 8.80 -10.85 -15.71
CA PHE A 185 7.73 -11.74 -16.18
C PHE A 185 6.95 -11.12 -17.33
N LEU A 186 6.50 -9.87 -17.19
CA LEU A 186 5.77 -9.16 -18.25
C LEU A 186 6.63 -8.95 -19.49
N SER A 187 7.93 -8.68 -19.34
CA SER A 187 8.85 -8.50 -20.46
C SER A 187 9.00 -9.79 -21.26
N SER A 188 9.16 -10.93 -20.58
CA SER A 188 9.20 -12.24 -21.22
C SER A 188 7.87 -12.58 -21.91
N LEU A 189 6.76 -12.18 -21.31
CA LEU A 189 5.42 -12.47 -21.82
C LEU A 189 5.11 -11.69 -23.11
N LEU A 190 5.57 -10.44 -23.19
CA LEU A 190 5.22 -9.50 -24.26
C LEU A 190 6.34 -9.26 -25.27
N GLY A 191 7.56 -9.81 -25.05
CA GLY A 191 8.71 -9.63 -25.94
C GLY A 191 9.23 -8.18 -25.98
N ARG A 192 8.94 -7.36 -24.96
CA ARG A 192 9.41 -5.98 -24.84
C ARG A 192 9.78 -5.63 -23.41
N GLU A 193 10.68 -4.67 -23.21
CA GLU A 193 11.05 -4.22 -21.89
C GLU A 193 9.86 -3.55 -21.18
N ILE A 194 9.61 -3.95 -19.93
CA ILE A 194 8.61 -3.34 -19.06
C ILE A 194 9.33 -2.61 -17.93
N PRO A 195 9.12 -1.29 -17.79
CA PRO A 195 9.78 -0.49 -16.78
C PRO A 195 9.31 -0.83 -15.36
N VAL A 196 10.27 -0.80 -14.43
CA VAL A 196 9.98 -0.78 -12.98
C VAL A 196 9.83 0.66 -12.54
N VAL A 197 8.69 0.98 -11.92
CA VAL A 197 8.40 2.31 -11.39
C VAL A 197 8.08 2.23 -9.90
N CYS A 198 8.26 3.33 -9.19
CA CYS A 198 8.01 3.37 -7.75
C CYS A 198 6.51 3.28 -7.41
N ASP A 199 6.24 2.74 -6.22
CA ASP A 199 4.89 2.85 -5.64
C ASP A 199 4.47 4.32 -5.53
N PRO A 200 3.19 4.67 -5.75
CA PRO A 200 2.71 6.05 -5.67
C PRO A 200 3.08 6.80 -4.39
N VAL A 201 3.29 6.12 -3.27
CA VAL A 201 3.67 6.79 -2.03
C VAL A 201 4.98 7.57 -2.14
N PHE A 202 5.87 7.18 -3.08
CA PHE A 202 7.11 7.87 -3.37
C PHE A 202 6.97 9.07 -4.34
N LEU A 203 5.82 9.21 -5.01
CA LEU A 203 5.60 10.35 -5.91
C LEU A 203 5.44 11.68 -5.18
N LEU A 204 4.96 11.64 -3.95
CA LEU A 204 4.86 12.81 -3.09
C LEU A 204 6.13 12.98 -2.26
N THR A 205 6.60 14.21 -2.17
CA THR A 205 7.73 14.56 -1.32
C THR A 205 7.37 14.47 0.17
N LYS A 206 8.40 14.43 1.02
CA LYS A 206 8.21 14.49 2.49
C LYS A 206 7.33 15.67 2.89
N GLN A 207 7.60 16.87 2.34
CA GLN A 207 6.86 18.08 2.65
C GLN A 207 5.38 17.99 2.22
N GLU A 208 5.10 17.36 1.07
CA GLU A 208 3.73 17.14 0.61
C GLU A 208 2.97 16.18 1.52
N TRP A 209 3.63 15.13 2.01
CA TRP A 209 3.05 14.25 3.02
C TRP A 209 2.83 14.97 4.35
N GLU A 210 3.83 15.71 4.84
CA GLU A 210 3.78 16.44 6.12
C GLU A 210 2.63 17.46 6.18
N ALA A 211 2.24 18.04 5.06
CA ALA A 211 1.08 18.93 4.97
C ALA A 211 -0.27 18.27 5.35
N HIS A 212 -0.33 16.94 5.32
CA HIS A 212 -1.54 16.16 5.67
C HIS A 212 -1.43 15.45 7.02
N ILE A 213 -0.23 15.35 7.59
CA ILE A 213 0.03 14.58 8.81
C ILE A 213 -0.36 15.38 10.04
N PRO A 214 -1.30 14.92 10.88
CA PRO A 214 -1.66 15.59 12.11
C PRO A 214 -0.51 15.55 13.13
N ARG A 215 -0.59 16.39 14.14
CA ARG A 215 0.36 16.34 15.27
C ARG A 215 0.28 14.97 15.94
N CYS A 216 1.43 14.35 16.20
CA CYS A 216 1.48 13.10 16.95
C CYS A 216 0.98 13.32 18.38
N ALA A 217 0.15 12.41 18.87
CA ALA A 217 -0.36 12.46 20.24
C ALA A 217 0.70 12.03 21.27
N GLU A 218 1.69 11.27 20.82
CA GLU A 218 2.78 10.79 21.69
C GLU A 218 3.88 11.85 21.79
N LYS A 219 4.36 12.08 23.01
CA LYS A 219 5.38 13.10 23.28
C LYS A 219 6.73 12.53 23.71
N GLU A 220 6.71 11.33 24.30
CA GLU A 220 7.93 10.66 24.73
C GLU A 220 8.53 9.85 23.59
N PRO A 221 9.86 9.58 23.58
CA PRO A 221 10.50 8.72 22.58
C PRO A 221 9.87 7.33 22.54
N TYR A 222 9.71 6.77 21.34
CA TYR A 222 9.13 5.45 21.14
C TYR A 222 9.63 4.78 19.86
N ILE A 223 9.59 3.45 19.86
CA ILE A 223 9.64 2.62 18.65
C ILE A 223 8.22 2.46 18.13
N PHE A 224 8.02 2.70 16.85
CA PHE A 224 6.73 2.43 16.21
C PHE A 224 6.79 1.11 15.45
N VAL A 225 5.87 0.20 15.74
CA VAL A 225 5.71 -1.06 15.00
C VAL A 225 4.48 -0.95 14.12
N TYR A 226 4.65 -1.17 12.83
CA TYR A 226 3.53 -1.39 11.91
C TYR A 226 3.54 -2.85 11.47
N ASP A 227 2.75 -3.66 12.16
CA ASP A 227 2.61 -5.10 12.00
C ASP A 227 1.46 -5.42 11.03
N LEU A 228 1.79 -5.99 9.88
CA LEU A 228 0.82 -6.38 8.86
C LEU A 228 0.42 -7.85 8.97
N CYS A 229 1.36 -8.73 9.32
CA CYS A 229 1.14 -10.19 9.33
C CYS A 229 0.67 -10.75 10.68
N GLY A 230 0.70 -9.94 11.76
CA GLY A 230 0.26 -10.37 13.09
C GLY A 230 1.25 -11.29 13.79
N GLY A 231 2.54 -11.23 13.42
CA GLY A 231 3.59 -12.05 13.99
C GLY A 231 4.20 -11.45 15.26
N TYR A 232 4.68 -12.32 16.17
CA TYR A 232 5.44 -11.86 17.34
C TYR A 232 6.86 -11.38 16.97
N GLN A 233 7.32 -11.66 15.77
CA GLN A 233 8.69 -11.40 15.30
C GLN A 233 8.98 -9.90 15.24
N ASP A 234 8.08 -9.09 14.68
CA ASP A 234 8.25 -7.64 14.65
C ASP A 234 8.34 -7.04 16.05
N ILE A 235 7.56 -7.58 16.99
CA ILE A 235 7.59 -7.17 18.39
C ILE A 235 8.91 -7.62 19.07
N ALA A 236 9.39 -8.82 18.76
CA ALA A 236 10.67 -9.31 19.30
C ALA A 236 11.83 -8.43 18.81
N LEU A 237 11.83 -8.09 17.51
CA LEU A 237 12.80 -7.17 16.92
C LEU A 237 12.69 -5.77 17.52
N ALA A 238 11.48 -5.22 17.66
CA ALA A 238 11.25 -3.92 18.28
C ALA A 238 11.74 -3.88 19.75
N LYS A 239 11.63 -4.99 20.50
CA LYS A 239 12.17 -5.10 21.85
C LYS A 239 13.70 -5.10 21.88
N LYS A 240 14.38 -5.67 20.86
CA LYS A 240 15.85 -5.56 20.73
C LYS A 240 16.25 -4.12 20.43
N VAL A 241 15.55 -3.45 19.49
CA VAL A 241 15.79 -2.03 19.17
C VAL A 241 15.55 -1.12 20.39
N SER A 242 14.44 -1.35 21.11
CA SER A 242 14.10 -0.58 22.33
C SER A 242 15.20 -0.67 23.37
N ARG A 243 15.75 -1.87 23.62
CA ARG A 243 16.87 -2.08 24.56
C ARG A 243 18.11 -1.32 24.12
N ALA A 244 18.44 -1.35 22.84
CA ALA A 244 19.59 -0.62 22.29
C ALA A 244 19.45 0.90 22.42
N LEU A 245 18.20 1.41 22.44
CA LEU A 245 17.88 2.84 22.58
C LEU A 245 17.51 3.26 24.01
N GLY A 246 17.89 2.50 25.03
CA GLY A 246 17.67 2.85 26.44
C GLY A 246 16.29 2.45 26.99
N ASN A 247 15.72 1.36 26.48
CA ASN A 247 14.43 0.80 26.90
C ASN A 247 13.24 1.75 26.67
N ILE A 248 13.25 2.48 25.56
CA ILE A 248 12.13 3.35 25.19
C ILE A 248 10.89 2.51 24.88
N LYS A 249 9.71 3.11 25.05
CA LYS A 249 8.42 2.41 24.87
C LYS A 249 8.19 1.95 23.43
N ILE A 250 7.35 0.92 23.29
CA ILE A 250 6.95 0.37 22.00
C ILE A 250 5.46 0.65 21.78
N ILE A 251 5.12 1.22 20.63
CA ILE A 251 3.75 1.47 20.19
C ILE A 251 3.52 0.70 18.90
N CYS A 252 2.44 -0.07 18.84
CA CYS A 252 2.13 -0.94 17.70
C CYS A 252 0.80 -0.56 17.05
N ALA A 253 0.82 -0.44 15.73
CA ALA A 253 -0.36 -0.50 14.88
C ALA A 253 -0.38 -1.85 14.17
N THR A 254 -1.50 -2.55 14.21
CA THR A 254 -1.65 -3.84 13.53
C THR A 254 -2.96 -3.91 12.76
N THR A 255 -2.96 -4.60 11.63
CA THR A 255 -4.19 -5.00 10.93
C THR A 255 -4.90 -6.14 11.67
N HIS A 256 -4.16 -6.93 12.45
CA HIS A 256 -4.66 -7.98 13.32
C HIS A 256 -5.18 -7.38 14.62
N THR A 257 -6.33 -6.75 14.57
CA THR A 257 -6.90 -5.97 15.69
C THR A 257 -7.14 -6.78 16.98
N ARG A 258 -7.05 -8.12 16.90
CA ARG A 258 -7.33 -9.06 18.00
C ARG A 258 -6.11 -9.50 18.81
N VAL A 259 -4.93 -8.94 18.52
CA VAL A 259 -3.70 -9.28 19.24
C VAL A 259 -3.39 -8.27 20.34
N ASN A 260 -2.78 -8.76 21.41
CA ASN A 260 -2.14 -7.97 22.45
C ASN A 260 -0.72 -8.47 22.62
N TYR A 261 0.21 -7.54 22.81
CA TYR A 261 1.61 -7.85 23.03
C TYR A 261 2.05 -7.32 24.39
N SER A 262 2.66 -8.20 25.22
CA SER A 262 3.14 -7.83 26.55
C SER A 262 4.18 -6.70 26.47
N GLY A 263 3.96 -5.62 27.23
CA GLY A 263 4.83 -4.45 27.28
C GLY A 263 4.73 -3.53 26.04
N VAL A 264 3.66 -3.67 25.22
CA VAL A 264 3.45 -2.87 24.01
C VAL A 264 2.10 -2.18 24.05
N LYS A 265 2.10 -0.88 23.71
CA LYS A 265 0.86 -0.10 23.54
C LYS A 265 0.28 -0.36 22.15
N VAL A 266 -0.78 -1.16 22.06
CA VAL A 266 -1.44 -1.46 20.77
C VAL A 266 -2.53 -0.43 20.47
N LEU A 267 -2.42 0.24 19.32
CA LEU A 267 -3.37 1.25 18.83
C LEU A 267 -4.30 0.64 17.79
N ARG A 268 -5.61 0.63 18.08
CA ARG A 268 -6.65 0.03 17.24
C ARG A 268 -7.58 1.04 16.58
N ASN A 269 -7.35 2.32 16.81
CA ASN A 269 -8.26 3.39 16.42
C ASN A 269 -7.69 4.36 15.39
N MET A 270 -6.52 4.08 14.83
CA MET A 270 -5.84 4.99 13.89
C MET A 270 -6.52 5.02 12.53
N GLY A 271 -6.54 6.21 11.92
CA GLY A 271 -6.80 6.43 10.51
C GLY A 271 -5.50 6.52 9.70
N PRO A 272 -5.60 6.67 8.37
CA PRO A 272 -4.41 6.67 7.49
C PRO A 272 -3.38 7.77 7.84
N PHE A 273 -3.79 8.99 8.03
CA PHE A 273 -2.85 10.08 8.37
C PHE A 273 -2.34 10.02 9.81
N GLU A 274 -3.11 9.43 10.73
CA GLU A 274 -2.63 9.18 12.08
C GLU A 274 -1.51 8.14 12.11
N LEU A 275 -1.57 7.10 11.26
CA LEU A 275 -0.44 6.17 11.09
C LEU A 275 0.83 6.93 10.72
N LEU A 276 0.75 7.83 9.73
CA LEU A 276 1.89 8.64 9.31
C LEU A 276 2.41 9.55 10.44
N SER A 277 1.52 10.04 11.31
CA SER A 277 1.95 10.86 12.46
C SER A 277 2.79 10.07 13.46
N TYR A 278 2.45 8.78 13.68
CA TYR A 278 3.23 7.90 14.53
C TYR A 278 4.55 7.45 13.86
N ILE A 279 4.55 7.22 12.54
CA ILE A 279 5.80 6.98 11.79
C ILE A 279 6.72 8.21 11.95
N ARG A 280 6.24 9.41 11.65
CA ARG A 280 7.01 10.65 11.71
C ARG A 280 7.57 10.94 13.11
N GLY A 281 6.79 10.66 14.16
CA GLY A 281 7.14 10.95 15.54
C GLY A 281 8.06 9.93 16.21
N SER A 282 8.27 8.74 15.62
CA SER A 282 9.05 7.66 16.22
C SER A 282 10.56 7.89 16.12
N GLU A 283 11.34 7.25 16.99
CA GLU A 283 12.81 7.15 16.89
C GLU A 283 13.21 6.15 15.80
N CYS A 284 12.46 5.05 15.68
CA CYS A 284 12.65 4.04 14.66
C CYS A 284 11.31 3.35 14.37
N VAL A 285 11.12 2.92 13.13
CA VAL A 285 9.99 2.08 12.71
C VAL A 285 10.48 0.63 12.55
N VAL A 286 9.71 -0.33 13.04
CA VAL A 286 9.89 -1.75 12.77
C VAL A 286 8.65 -2.26 12.05
N THR A 287 8.80 -2.96 10.94
CA THR A 287 7.64 -3.38 10.14
C THR A 287 7.94 -4.59 9.25
N ASP A 288 6.92 -5.40 8.99
CA ASP A 288 6.89 -6.45 7.96
C ASP A 288 6.16 -5.98 6.68
N SER A 289 5.72 -4.71 6.67
CA SER A 289 4.90 -4.15 5.60
C SER A 289 5.72 -3.40 4.56
N PHE A 290 5.51 -3.70 3.28
CA PHE A 290 6.04 -2.91 2.17
C PHE A 290 5.71 -1.41 2.30
N HIS A 291 4.45 -1.07 2.57
CA HIS A 291 4.05 0.33 2.72
C HIS A 291 4.56 0.94 4.04
N GLY A 292 4.72 0.13 5.09
CA GLY A 292 5.38 0.58 6.32
C GLY A 292 6.82 1.02 6.06
N THR A 293 7.58 0.19 5.33
CA THR A 293 8.94 0.50 4.87
C THR A 293 8.97 1.76 3.99
N SER A 294 8.16 1.75 2.93
CA SER A 294 8.15 2.83 1.92
C SER A 294 7.78 4.19 2.51
N LEU A 295 6.73 4.25 3.32
CA LEU A 295 6.29 5.49 3.98
C LEU A 295 7.31 6.00 5.00
N SER A 296 7.98 5.10 5.71
CA SER A 296 9.08 5.47 6.62
C SER A 296 10.25 6.08 5.85
N LEU A 297 10.64 5.49 4.72
CA LEU A 297 11.70 6.02 3.86
C LEU A 297 11.34 7.38 3.27
N VAL A 298 10.11 7.57 2.76
CA VAL A 298 9.66 8.88 2.25
C VAL A 298 9.68 9.95 3.35
N LEU A 299 9.32 9.59 4.58
CA LEU A 299 9.35 10.49 5.74
C LEU A 299 10.74 10.63 6.37
N GLU A 300 11.77 10.02 5.75
CA GLU A 300 13.16 10.05 6.21
C GLU A 300 13.32 9.56 7.66
N LYS A 301 12.59 8.49 8.01
CA LYS A 301 12.66 7.84 9.31
C LYS A 301 13.55 6.60 9.26
N LYS A 302 14.27 6.34 10.37
CA LYS A 302 14.94 5.06 10.55
C LYS A 302 13.91 3.95 10.49
N VAL A 303 14.10 2.96 9.63
CA VAL A 303 13.20 1.83 9.48
C VAL A 303 13.98 0.53 9.45
N ILE A 304 13.45 -0.48 10.09
CA ILE A 304 13.93 -1.85 10.03
C ILE A 304 12.78 -2.71 9.54
N SER A 305 13.01 -3.37 8.42
CA SER A 305 12.01 -4.20 7.77
C SER A 305 12.30 -5.67 8.05
N TYR A 306 11.37 -6.35 8.73
CA TYR A 306 11.48 -7.78 8.99
C TYR A 306 10.83 -8.60 7.87
N ILE A 307 11.53 -9.61 7.38
CA ILE A 307 11.04 -10.51 6.34
C ILE A 307 11.06 -11.95 6.85
N ALA A 308 9.91 -12.45 7.30
CA ALA A 308 9.75 -13.83 7.73
C ALA A 308 9.76 -14.84 6.58
N ASN A 309 9.31 -14.44 5.39
CA ASN A 309 9.14 -15.34 4.26
C ASN A 309 9.73 -14.73 2.98
N LYS A 310 10.85 -15.29 2.52
CA LYS A 310 11.54 -14.85 1.29
C LYS A 310 10.68 -14.92 0.02
N LYS A 311 9.61 -15.71 -0.01
CA LYS A 311 8.71 -15.79 -1.17
C LYS A 311 7.84 -14.53 -1.37
N VAL A 312 7.66 -13.72 -0.32
CA VAL A 312 6.84 -12.49 -0.33
C VAL A 312 7.69 -11.23 -0.23
N SER A 313 9.01 -11.39 -0.07
CA SER A 313 9.99 -10.33 0.23
C SER A 313 10.31 -9.41 -0.94
N SER A 314 10.11 -9.87 -2.18
CA SER A 314 10.63 -9.21 -3.40
C SER A 314 10.32 -7.72 -3.51
N ARG A 315 9.21 -7.27 -2.94
CA ARG A 315 8.79 -5.85 -2.97
C ARG A 315 9.64 -4.97 -2.05
N ILE A 316 9.85 -5.41 -0.81
CA ILE A 316 10.68 -4.68 0.18
C ILE A 316 12.14 -4.71 -0.29
N GLU A 317 12.64 -5.87 -0.72
CA GLU A 317 14.00 -6.03 -1.25
C GLU A 317 14.25 -5.15 -2.48
N SER A 318 13.27 -5.06 -3.39
CA SER A 318 13.36 -4.23 -4.59
C SER A 318 13.53 -2.74 -4.24
N VAL A 319 12.74 -2.22 -3.31
CA VAL A 319 12.85 -0.83 -2.86
C VAL A 319 14.15 -0.61 -2.10
N ALA A 320 14.51 -1.49 -1.16
CA ALA A 320 15.74 -1.37 -0.40
C ALA A 320 16.97 -1.33 -1.31
N LYS A 321 17.03 -2.22 -2.31
CA LYS A 321 18.10 -2.23 -3.30
C LYS A 321 18.12 -0.97 -4.16
N SER A 322 16.95 -0.45 -4.56
CA SER A 322 16.88 0.79 -5.36
C SER A 322 17.37 2.02 -4.59
N LEU A 323 17.32 1.97 -3.26
CA LEU A 323 17.68 3.08 -2.38
C LEU A 323 19.02 2.84 -1.64
N GLY A 324 19.64 1.67 -1.80
CA GLY A 324 20.91 1.31 -1.12
C GLY A 324 20.75 1.18 0.39
N VAL A 325 19.65 0.60 0.87
CA VAL A 325 19.31 0.44 2.29
C VAL A 325 19.04 -1.03 2.66
N GLU A 326 19.72 -1.97 1.99
CA GLU A 326 19.54 -3.40 2.18
C GLU A 326 19.92 -3.87 3.59
N ASP A 327 20.82 -3.18 4.27
CA ASP A 327 21.22 -3.42 5.66
C ASP A 327 20.09 -3.19 6.67
N GLN A 328 19.02 -2.47 6.26
CA GLN A 328 17.81 -2.26 7.07
C GLN A 328 16.81 -3.41 6.94
N ILE A 329 17.11 -4.46 6.15
CA ILE A 329 16.29 -5.66 6.02
C ILE A 329 16.83 -6.76 6.92
N ILE A 330 15.98 -7.27 7.80
CA ILE A 330 16.32 -8.32 8.76
C ILE A 330 15.55 -9.60 8.39
N TYR A 331 16.29 -10.68 8.19
CA TYR A 331 15.78 -12.03 7.93
C TYR A 331 15.85 -12.92 9.17
N ASP A 332 16.83 -12.67 10.02
CA ASP A 332 17.08 -13.40 11.25
C ASP A 332 17.19 -12.43 12.44
N ILE A 333 16.25 -12.56 13.37
CA ILE A 333 16.17 -11.68 14.55
C ILE A 333 17.30 -11.98 15.54
N GLU A 334 17.75 -13.24 15.60
CA GLU A 334 18.77 -13.62 16.59
C GLU A 334 20.11 -12.98 16.27
N SER A 335 20.45 -12.87 14.98
CA SER A 335 21.68 -12.22 14.51
C SER A 335 21.59 -10.70 14.43
N PHE A 336 20.43 -10.10 14.75
CA PHE A 336 20.24 -8.66 14.65
C PHE A 336 21.06 -7.88 15.69
N GLU A 337 21.85 -6.93 15.21
CA GLU A 337 22.60 -5.96 15.98
C GLU A 337 22.30 -4.53 15.54
N TRP A 338 21.80 -3.70 16.44
CA TRP A 338 21.42 -2.31 16.15
C TRP A 338 22.58 -1.48 15.58
N ASN A 339 23.79 -1.64 16.14
CA ASN A 339 24.97 -0.86 15.74
C ASN A 339 25.54 -1.26 14.37
N ALA A 340 25.11 -2.39 13.82
CA ALA A 340 25.51 -2.82 12.49
C ALA A 340 24.70 -2.12 11.38
N ILE A 341 23.55 -1.53 11.69
CA ILE A 341 22.69 -0.86 10.72
C ILE A 341 23.20 0.55 10.44
N GLN A 342 23.46 0.84 9.18
CA GLN A 342 23.84 2.17 8.73
C GLN A 342 22.62 2.89 8.18
N PHE A 343 22.09 3.85 8.93
CA PHE A 343 20.99 4.69 8.45
C PHE A 343 21.52 5.82 7.55
N ASN A 344 22.05 5.42 6.39
CA ASN A 344 22.66 6.32 5.43
C ASN A 344 21.65 7.23 4.75
N HIS A 345 22.15 8.34 4.17
CA HIS A 345 21.32 9.23 3.35
C HIS A 345 21.12 8.61 1.97
N TYR A 346 19.89 8.31 1.64
CA TYR A 346 19.45 7.74 0.34
C TYR A 346 18.66 8.75 -0.50
N ARG A 347 18.74 10.04 -0.17
CA ARG A 347 17.97 11.09 -0.85
C ARG A 347 18.28 11.18 -2.35
N LYS A 348 19.53 10.96 -2.74
CA LYS A 348 19.94 10.99 -4.14
C LYS A 348 19.31 9.82 -4.91
N GLU A 349 19.40 8.62 -4.37
CA GLU A 349 18.84 7.39 -4.92
C GLU A 349 17.30 7.48 -5.00
N LEU A 350 16.67 8.01 -3.94
CA LEU A 350 15.25 8.26 -3.89
C LEU A 350 14.82 9.24 -5.00
N ASN A 351 15.54 10.34 -5.20
CA ASN A 351 15.23 11.30 -6.26
C ASN A 351 15.36 10.66 -7.64
N GLN A 352 16.41 9.88 -7.90
CA GLN A 352 16.59 9.19 -9.18
C GLN A 352 15.47 8.18 -9.43
N PHE A 353 15.12 7.37 -8.43
CA PHE A 353 14.06 6.36 -8.50
C PHE A 353 12.68 6.99 -8.77
N THR A 354 12.38 8.09 -8.09
CA THR A 354 11.10 8.80 -8.25
C THR A 354 11.03 9.58 -9.55
N GLU A 355 12.11 10.21 -10.01
CA GLU A 355 12.13 11.02 -11.24
C GLU A 355 11.80 10.17 -12.47
N TYR A 356 12.41 8.99 -12.60
CA TYR A 356 12.07 8.04 -13.66
C TYR A 356 10.57 7.70 -13.70
N SER A 357 10.00 7.44 -12.51
CA SER A 357 8.59 7.08 -12.36
C SER A 357 7.65 8.25 -12.70
N LYS A 358 8.03 9.47 -12.34
CA LYS A 358 7.31 10.70 -12.69
C LYS A 358 7.34 10.94 -14.21
N GLN A 359 8.47 10.68 -14.83
CA GLN A 359 8.63 10.81 -16.29
C GLN A 359 7.76 9.77 -17.02
N PHE A 360 7.68 8.53 -16.53
CA PHE A 360 6.76 7.52 -17.07
C PHE A 360 5.32 8.03 -17.07
N LEU A 361 4.81 8.53 -15.94
CA LEU A 361 3.45 9.07 -15.84
C LEU A 361 3.24 10.28 -16.75
N SER A 362 4.20 11.19 -16.77
CA SER A 362 4.13 12.38 -17.64
C SER A 362 4.05 12.00 -19.12
N ASN A 363 4.80 10.98 -19.55
CA ASN A 363 4.76 10.50 -20.93
C ASN A 363 3.47 9.74 -21.25
N ALA A 364 2.95 8.95 -20.32
CA ALA A 364 1.73 8.17 -20.50
C ALA A 364 0.47 9.05 -20.57
N LEU A 365 0.50 10.23 -19.95
CA LEU A 365 -0.63 11.18 -19.89
C LEU A 365 -0.49 12.36 -20.87
N LYS A 366 0.40 12.28 -21.86
CA LYS A 366 0.49 13.22 -22.99
C LYS A 366 -0.52 12.87 -24.07
#